data_b8d1fb7055cb7b7bece92b13ebb53217
#
_entry.id   b8d1fb7055cb7b7bece92b13ebb53217
#
_cell.length_a   1.000
_cell.length_b   1.000
_cell.length_c   1.000
_cell.angle_alpha   90.00
_cell.angle_beta   90.00
_cell.angle_gamma   90.00
#
_symmetry.space_group_name_H-M   'P 1'
#
loop_
_entity.id
_entity.type
_entity.pdbx_description
1 polymer ?
#
loop_
_entity_poly.entity_id
_entity_poly.type
_entity_poly.pdbx_seq_one_letter_code
_entity_poly.pdbx_strand_id
1 'polypeptide(L)'
;MNCLHCTAETSNGLALCETCRAVGSVYLEFFPVYYRNLDRWRPGRSGRQVPGSREPQGPPSSAPDRITRALDEAGNALTAWAKLLTEDRGIEPPTSTDDADQVALTCRWLAENMTTIATLEWCGEFLRIDYDKDHEGDGIGYHHNRLMTLTEDVIPGWYAGACHLCNVGTYVVPGLSWVTCGGCGATTYARDHLE
;
A
#
# COMPACT_ATOMS: atom_id res chain seq x y z
N MET A 1 -14.42 21.54 15.02
CA MET A 1 -12.99 21.31 14.81
C MET A 1 -12.79 20.93 13.36
N ASN A 2 -11.68 21.32 12.70
CA ASN A 2 -11.42 20.99 11.31
C ASN A 2 -10.50 19.78 11.21
N CYS A 3 -10.71 18.97 10.19
CA CYS A 3 -9.86 17.81 9.89
C CYS A 3 -8.42 18.25 9.60
N LEU A 4 -7.45 17.68 10.28
CA LEU A 4 -6.01 18.00 10.11
C LEU A 4 -5.46 17.61 8.74
N HIS A 5 -6.17 16.74 8.00
CA HIS A 5 -5.72 16.29 6.66
C HIS A 5 -6.38 17.07 5.53
N CYS A 6 -7.73 17.27 5.55
CA CYS A 6 -8.47 17.87 4.42
C CYS A 6 -9.24 19.14 4.76
N THR A 7 -9.11 19.68 5.98
CA THR A 7 -9.79 20.88 6.49
C THR A 7 -11.31 20.81 6.62
N ALA A 8 -11.96 19.71 6.21
CA ALA A 8 -13.41 19.52 6.39
C ALA A 8 -13.78 19.51 7.88
N GLU A 9 -15.04 19.88 8.20
CA GLU A 9 -15.51 19.80 9.58
C GLU A 9 -15.50 18.37 10.11
N THR A 10 -15.07 18.24 11.36
CA THR A 10 -15.06 16.95 12.08
C THR A 10 -16.11 16.96 13.18
N SER A 11 -16.69 15.80 13.43
CA SER A 11 -17.60 15.54 14.53
C SER A 11 -16.90 14.84 15.69
N ASN A 12 -17.47 14.94 16.89
CA ASN A 12 -17.10 14.12 18.06
C ASN A 12 -15.66 14.29 18.57
N GLY A 13 -15.05 15.46 18.37
CA GLY A 13 -13.68 15.73 18.88
C GLY A 13 -12.55 14.99 18.17
N LEU A 14 -12.83 14.37 17.01
CA LEU A 14 -11.84 13.72 16.20
C LEU A 14 -11.04 14.75 15.38
N ALA A 15 -9.74 14.51 15.23
CA ALA A 15 -8.87 15.34 14.39
C ALA A 15 -8.91 14.94 12.91
N LEU A 16 -9.48 13.77 12.57
CA LEU A 16 -9.76 13.34 11.19
C LEU A 16 -11.28 13.21 10.96
N CYS A 17 -11.75 13.68 9.80
CA CYS A 17 -13.11 13.41 9.34
C CYS A 17 -13.30 11.95 8.93
N GLU A 18 -14.56 11.52 8.81
CA GLU A 18 -14.89 10.13 8.43
C GLU A 18 -14.27 9.70 7.10
N THR A 19 -14.32 10.58 6.10
CA THR A 19 -13.71 10.32 4.78
C THR A 19 -12.21 10.08 4.87
N CYS A 20 -11.47 10.91 5.61
CA CYS A 20 -10.02 10.73 5.78
C CYS A 20 -9.69 9.47 6.55
N ARG A 21 -10.49 9.08 7.54
CA ARG A 21 -10.32 7.79 8.25
C ARG A 21 -10.55 6.60 7.32
N ALA A 22 -11.59 6.67 6.49
CA ALA A 22 -11.86 5.62 5.50
C ALA A 22 -10.72 5.50 4.47
N VAL A 23 -10.20 6.63 3.97
CA VAL A 23 -9.02 6.65 3.08
C VAL A 23 -7.80 6.03 3.75
N GLY A 24 -7.50 6.38 5.00
CA GLY A 24 -6.40 5.79 5.76
C GLY A 24 -6.54 4.27 5.93
N SER A 25 -7.76 3.79 6.20
CA SER A 25 -8.03 2.35 6.28
C SER A 25 -7.80 1.64 4.94
N VAL A 26 -8.19 2.28 3.82
CA VAL A 26 -7.94 1.75 2.47
C VAL A 26 -6.43 1.69 2.17
N TYR A 27 -5.66 2.73 2.52
CA TYR A 27 -4.21 2.68 2.36
C TYR A 27 -3.60 1.49 3.11
N LEU A 28 -3.98 1.30 4.36
CA LEU A 28 -3.47 0.20 5.20
C LEU A 28 -3.93 -1.19 4.71
N GLU A 29 -5.10 -1.30 4.09
CA GLU A 29 -5.60 -2.55 3.50
C GLU A 29 -4.77 -2.98 2.29
N PHE A 30 -4.48 -2.05 1.37
CA PHE A 30 -3.77 -2.35 0.12
C PHE A 30 -2.25 -2.32 0.25
N PHE A 31 -1.70 -1.63 1.22
CA PHE A 31 -0.25 -1.52 1.46
C PHE A 31 0.47 -2.89 1.48
N PRO A 32 0.00 -3.90 2.24
CA PRO A 32 0.63 -5.22 2.26
C PRO A 32 0.59 -5.94 0.92
N VAL A 33 -0.42 -5.66 0.09
CA VAL A 33 -0.55 -6.25 -1.25
C VAL A 33 0.56 -5.75 -2.15
N TYR A 34 0.76 -4.43 -2.23
CA TYR A 34 1.83 -3.83 -3.02
C TYR A 34 3.21 -4.20 -2.48
N TYR A 35 3.38 -4.18 -1.16
CA TYR A 35 4.62 -4.57 -0.50
C TYR A 35 5.02 -6.00 -0.88
N ARG A 36 4.14 -6.99 -0.72
CA ARG A 36 4.39 -8.40 -1.06
C ARG A 36 4.68 -8.61 -2.54
N ASN A 37 3.97 -7.89 -3.41
CA ASN A 37 4.20 -7.97 -4.85
C ASN A 37 5.60 -7.50 -5.22
N LEU A 38 6.06 -6.38 -4.67
CA LEU A 38 7.40 -5.85 -4.91
C LEU A 38 8.50 -6.67 -4.21
N ASP A 39 8.24 -7.19 -3.01
CA ASP A 39 9.21 -7.97 -2.25
C ASP A 39 9.67 -9.24 -2.98
N ARG A 40 8.83 -9.82 -3.85
CA ARG A 40 9.20 -10.93 -4.73
C ARG A 40 10.30 -10.58 -5.73
N TRP A 41 10.45 -9.29 -6.04
CA TRP A 41 11.45 -8.76 -6.97
C TRP A 41 12.71 -8.24 -6.26
N ARG A 42 12.76 -8.36 -4.93
CA ARG A 42 13.94 -7.98 -4.14
C ARG A 42 15.11 -8.92 -4.46
N PRO A 43 16.32 -8.39 -4.75
CA PRO A 43 17.51 -9.23 -5.00
C PRO A 43 17.75 -10.20 -3.84
N GLY A 44 18.02 -11.46 -4.18
CA GLY A 44 18.32 -12.52 -3.20
C GLY A 44 17.11 -13.31 -2.66
N ARG A 45 15.86 -12.87 -2.88
CA ARG A 45 14.66 -13.65 -2.53
C ARG A 45 14.13 -14.56 -3.65
N SER A 46 14.67 -14.49 -4.85
CA SER A 46 14.26 -15.32 -6.01
C SER A 46 14.71 -16.79 -5.92
N GLY A 47 14.41 -17.46 -4.80
CA GLY A 47 14.79 -18.86 -4.53
C GLY A 47 13.76 -19.91 -4.91
N ARG A 48 12.61 -19.57 -5.50
CA ARG A 48 11.60 -20.54 -5.91
C ARG A 48 11.19 -20.31 -7.37
N GLN A 49 12.03 -20.80 -8.28
CA GLN A 49 11.62 -21.04 -9.67
C GLN A 49 10.46 -22.05 -9.66
N VAL A 50 9.30 -21.63 -10.10
CA VAL A 50 8.19 -22.54 -10.41
C VAL A 50 8.62 -23.32 -11.66
N PRO A 51 8.73 -24.67 -11.63
CA PRO A 51 9.11 -25.44 -12.79
C PRO A 51 8.14 -25.17 -13.96
N GLY A 52 8.69 -24.72 -15.10
CA GLY A 52 7.92 -24.48 -16.31
C GLY A 52 7.49 -23.03 -16.58
N SER A 53 7.74 -22.08 -15.68
CA SER A 53 7.59 -20.67 -16.01
C SER A 53 8.77 -20.20 -16.84
N ARG A 54 8.50 -19.57 -18.02
CA ARG A 54 9.51 -18.73 -18.69
C ARG A 54 10.02 -17.74 -17.63
N GLU A 55 11.35 -17.65 -17.48
CA GLU A 55 11.95 -16.63 -16.64
C GLU A 55 11.31 -15.29 -16.98
N PRO A 56 10.67 -14.60 -16.02
CA PRO A 56 10.28 -13.24 -16.25
C PRO A 56 11.57 -12.50 -16.60
N GLN A 57 11.61 -11.81 -17.74
CA GLN A 57 12.72 -10.91 -18.02
C GLN A 57 12.81 -9.97 -16.82
N GLY A 58 13.93 -10.04 -16.10
CA GLY A 58 14.13 -9.25 -14.88
C GLY A 58 13.84 -7.78 -15.14
N PRO A 59 13.43 -7.04 -14.11
CA PRO A 59 13.19 -5.61 -14.24
C PRO A 59 14.46 -4.91 -14.77
N PRO A 60 14.33 -3.73 -15.43
CA PRO A 60 15.48 -2.94 -15.89
C PRO A 60 16.53 -2.80 -14.79
N SER A 61 17.81 -2.81 -15.11
CA SER A 61 18.94 -2.94 -14.19
C SER A 61 18.96 -1.95 -12.98
N SER A 62 18.23 -0.86 -13.04
CA SER A 62 18.05 0.10 -11.93
C SER A 62 16.81 -0.13 -11.06
N ALA A 63 15.91 -1.04 -11.46
CA ALA A 63 14.66 -1.28 -10.73
C ALA A 63 14.87 -2.00 -9.38
N PRO A 64 15.79 -2.99 -9.24
CA PRO A 64 16.01 -3.67 -7.97
C PRO A 64 16.37 -2.73 -6.81
N ASP A 65 17.23 -1.75 -7.06
CA ASP A 65 17.64 -0.78 -6.02
C ASP A 65 16.49 0.14 -5.63
N ARG A 66 15.69 0.59 -6.60
CA ARG A 66 14.50 1.42 -6.36
C ARG A 66 13.46 0.66 -5.54
N ILE A 67 13.23 -0.61 -5.87
CA ILE A 67 12.30 -1.48 -5.14
C ILE A 67 12.78 -1.69 -3.70
N THR A 68 14.03 -2.09 -3.53
CA THR A 68 14.61 -2.33 -2.19
C THR A 68 14.49 -1.10 -1.32
N ARG A 69 14.89 0.05 -1.82
CA ARG A 69 14.78 1.32 -1.10
C ARG A 69 13.33 1.66 -0.73
N ALA A 70 12.39 1.52 -1.67
CA ALA A 70 11.00 1.82 -1.40
C ALA A 70 10.38 0.90 -0.34
N LEU A 71 10.72 -0.38 -0.36
CA LEU A 71 10.27 -1.36 0.63
C LEU A 71 10.86 -1.08 2.02
N ASP A 72 12.15 -0.75 2.09
CA ASP A 72 12.82 -0.44 3.35
C ASP A 72 12.26 0.85 3.98
N GLU A 73 12.11 1.92 3.18
CA GLU A 73 11.51 3.17 3.64
C GLU A 73 10.06 2.97 4.09
N ALA A 74 9.26 2.23 3.34
CA ALA A 74 7.88 1.92 3.68
C ALA A 74 7.75 1.08 4.97
N GLY A 75 8.61 0.08 5.15
CA GLY A 75 8.67 -0.73 6.37
C GLY A 75 9.09 0.09 7.59
N ASN A 76 10.07 0.97 7.43
CA ASN A 76 10.54 1.87 8.47
C ASN A 76 9.44 2.86 8.88
N ALA A 77 8.72 3.46 7.93
CA ALA A 77 7.61 4.36 8.20
C ALA A 77 6.49 3.67 8.98
N LEU A 78 6.07 2.46 8.58
CA LEU A 78 5.08 1.68 9.33
C LEU A 78 5.53 1.41 10.77
N THR A 79 6.80 1.03 10.95
CA THR A 79 7.37 0.78 12.27
C THR A 79 7.38 2.04 13.13
N ALA A 80 7.73 3.19 12.55
CA ALA A 80 7.73 4.48 13.24
C ALA A 80 6.31 4.86 13.69
N TRP A 81 5.29 4.73 12.83
CA TRP A 81 3.91 5.02 13.19
C TRP A 81 3.36 4.06 14.25
N ALA A 82 3.70 2.76 14.16
CA ALA A 82 3.32 1.80 15.19
C ALA A 82 3.95 2.16 16.55
N LYS A 83 5.22 2.57 16.54
CA LYS A 83 5.93 3.00 17.75
C LYS A 83 5.27 4.23 18.38
N LEU A 84 4.93 5.25 17.58
CA LEU A 84 4.24 6.45 18.07
C LEU A 84 2.91 6.09 18.74
N LEU A 85 2.11 5.22 18.12
CA LEU A 85 0.84 4.78 18.71
C LEU A 85 1.07 3.98 20.01
N THR A 86 2.13 3.18 20.08
CA THR A 86 2.52 2.46 21.31
C THR A 86 2.89 3.42 22.41
N GLU A 87 3.70 4.44 22.12
CA GLU A 87 4.13 5.46 23.09
C GLU A 87 2.95 6.26 23.62
N ASP A 88 2.01 6.64 22.75
CA ASP A 88 0.84 7.42 23.13
C ASP A 88 -0.23 6.62 23.92
N ARG A 89 -0.35 5.33 23.67
CA ARG A 89 -1.47 4.50 24.15
C ARG A 89 -1.08 3.27 24.95
N GLY A 90 0.21 2.90 24.96
CA GLY A 90 0.68 1.70 25.64
C GLY A 90 0.17 0.40 25.02
N ILE A 91 -0.22 0.43 23.74
CA ILE A 91 -0.74 -0.73 23.00
C ILE A 91 0.38 -1.27 22.10
N GLU A 92 0.85 -2.49 22.37
CA GLU A 92 1.93 -3.10 21.60
C GLU A 92 1.43 -3.66 20.26
N PRO A 93 2.16 -3.42 19.14
CA PRO A 93 1.84 -4.04 17.87
C PRO A 93 2.20 -5.53 17.85
N PRO A 94 1.52 -6.34 17.03
CA PRO A 94 1.90 -7.74 16.82
C PRO A 94 3.27 -7.84 16.15
N THR A 95 4.00 -8.93 16.41
CA THR A 95 5.33 -9.17 15.86
C THR A 95 5.38 -10.42 14.99
N SER A 96 6.19 -10.38 13.93
CA SER A 96 6.52 -11.51 13.06
C SER A 96 8.02 -11.52 12.76
N THR A 97 8.55 -12.68 12.41
CA THR A 97 9.94 -12.83 11.95
C THR A 97 10.10 -12.67 10.45
N ASP A 98 9.02 -12.70 9.69
CA ASP A 98 9.00 -12.41 8.25
C ASP A 98 8.59 -10.96 7.99
N ASP A 99 9.38 -10.24 7.19
CA ASP A 99 9.17 -8.80 6.93
C ASP A 99 7.82 -8.51 6.29
N ALA A 100 7.40 -9.33 5.31
CA ALA A 100 6.14 -9.09 4.60
C ALA A 100 4.93 -9.41 5.48
N ASP A 101 5.05 -10.40 6.37
CA ASP A 101 4.04 -10.71 7.38
C ASP A 101 4.02 -9.65 8.48
N GLN A 102 5.17 -9.13 8.90
CA GLN A 102 5.26 -8.02 9.85
C GLN A 102 4.54 -6.78 9.30
N VAL A 103 4.80 -6.42 8.04
CA VAL A 103 4.10 -5.30 7.37
C VAL A 103 2.58 -5.53 7.37
N ALA A 104 2.13 -6.73 7.02
CA ALA A 104 0.70 -7.04 6.98
C ALA A 104 0.03 -6.99 8.36
N LEU A 105 0.70 -7.50 9.39
CA LEU A 105 0.22 -7.44 10.77
C LEU A 105 0.17 -6.01 11.29
N THR A 106 1.21 -5.22 11.02
CA THR A 106 1.27 -3.82 11.44
C THR A 106 0.20 -2.98 10.76
N CYS A 107 -0.01 -3.14 9.44
CA CYS A 107 -1.07 -2.45 8.72
C CYS A 107 -2.46 -2.78 9.28
N ARG A 108 -2.74 -4.05 9.53
CA ARG A 108 -4.01 -4.48 10.14
C ARG A 108 -4.21 -3.84 11.50
N TRP A 109 -3.20 -3.92 12.36
CA TRP A 109 -3.25 -3.36 13.70
C TRP A 109 -3.46 -1.84 13.69
N LEU A 110 -2.78 -1.09 12.80
CA LEU A 110 -3.00 0.35 12.62
C LEU A 110 -4.43 0.63 12.11
N ALA A 111 -4.96 -0.17 11.19
CA ALA A 111 -6.33 -0.03 10.70
C ALA A 111 -7.37 -0.26 11.79
N GLU A 112 -7.18 -1.26 12.64
CA GLU A 112 -8.04 -1.54 13.80
C GLU A 112 -8.00 -0.39 14.83
N ASN A 113 -6.88 0.33 14.91
CA ASN A 113 -6.70 1.48 15.78
C ASN A 113 -6.97 2.84 15.10
N MET A 114 -7.53 2.88 13.89
CA MET A 114 -7.73 4.11 13.12
C MET A 114 -8.58 5.17 13.85
N THR A 115 -9.57 4.75 14.64
CA THR A 115 -10.36 5.68 15.47
C THR A 115 -9.51 6.32 16.56
N THR A 116 -8.62 5.58 17.17
CA THR A 116 -7.65 6.08 18.15
C THR A 116 -6.67 7.04 17.49
N ILE A 117 -6.09 6.65 16.35
CA ILE A 117 -5.18 7.50 15.55
C ILE A 117 -5.86 8.84 15.22
N ALA A 118 -7.13 8.82 14.86
CA ALA A 118 -7.89 10.03 14.53
C ALA A 118 -8.08 11.02 15.71
N THR A 119 -7.72 10.65 16.93
CA THR A 119 -7.72 11.55 18.10
C THR A 119 -6.35 12.18 18.38
N LEU A 120 -5.31 11.77 17.68
CA LEU A 120 -3.93 12.17 17.93
C LEU A 120 -3.53 13.38 17.09
N GLU A 121 -2.65 14.22 17.60
CA GLU A 121 -2.22 15.45 16.93
C GLU A 121 -1.49 15.19 15.61
N TRP A 122 -0.78 14.08 15.51
CA TRP A 122 -0.01 13.69 14.33
C TRP A 122 -0.83 12.94 13.24
N CYS A 123 -2.12 12.73 13.43
CA CYS A 123 -2.93 11.94 12.49
C CYS A 123 -3.02 12.55 11.08
N GLY A 124 -2.87 13.87 10.95
CA GLY A 124 -2.82 14.54 9.64
C GLY A 124 -1.55 14.17 8.86
N GLU A 125 -0.43 14.09 9.56
CA GLU A 125 0.86 13.69 8.97
C GLU A 125 0.87 12.20 8.60
N PHE A 126 0.27 11.37 9.44
CA PHE A 126 0.09 9.94 9.15
C PHE A 126 -0.55 9.67 7.78
N LEU A 127 -1.54 10.47 7.36
CA LEU A 127 -2.23 10.31 6.09
C LEU A 127 -1.60 11.09 4.94
N ARG A 128 -0.54 11.86 5.17
CA ARG A 128 0.09 12.70 4.14
C ARG A 128 0.44 11.89 2.89
N ILE A 129 0.12 12.45 1.72
CA ILE A 129 0.40 11.86 0.40
C ILE A 129 1.54 12.55 -0.33
N ASP A 130 1.86 13.79 0.04
CA ASP A 130 2.90 14.58 -0.61
C ASP A 130 4.26 14.28 0.01
N TYR A 131 5.29 14.26 -0.85
CA TYR A 131 6.68 14.21 -0.41
C TYR A 131 7.07 15.58 0.14
N ASP A 132 7.32 15.63 1.44
CA ASP A 132 7.89 16.81 2.09
C ASP A 132 9.39 16.56 2.33
N LYS A 133 10.24 17.39 1.72
CA LYS A 133 11.70 17.27 1.85
C LYS A 133 12.17 17.46 3.28
N ASP A 134 11.42 18.23 4.06
CA ASP A 134 11.77 18.56 5.46
C ASP A 134 11.28 17.47 6.42
N HIS A 135 10.34 16.61 5.98
CA HIS A 135 9.76 15.52 6.76
C HIS A 135 9.93 14.14 6.09
N GLU A 136 10.83 14.03 5.11
CA GLU A 136 11.24 12.78 4.43
C GLU A 136 10.10 11.84 3.98
N GLY A 137 8.90 12.37 3.73
CA GLY A 137 7.81 11.61 3.15
C GLY A 137 7.25 10.49 4.07
N ASP A 138 7.19 10.70 5.36
CA ASP A 138 6.83 9.68 6.35
C ASP A 138 5.35 9.27 6.37
N GLY A 139 4.49 9.96 5.65
CA GLY A 139 3.05 9.66 5.61
C GLY A 139 2.74 8.30 4.96
N ILE A 140 1.81 7.56 5.56
CA ILE A 140 1.35 6.28 5.03
C ILE A 140 0.80 6.41 3.61
N GLY A 141 0.08 7.50 3.31
CA GLY A 141 -0.44 7.79 1.98
C GLY A 141 0.66 7.94 0.93
N TYR A 142 1.77 8.61 1.27
CA TYR A 142 2.93 8.72 0.39
C TYR A 142 3.54 7.35 0.05
N HIS A 143 3.82 6.54 1.07
CA HIS A 143 4.41 5.21 0.85
C HIS A 143 3.46 4.27 0.10
N HIS A 144 2.16 4.30 0.41
CA HIS A 144 1.15 3.55 -0.33
C HIS A 144 1.18 3.90 -1.83
N ASN A 145 1.10 5.19 -2.17
CA ASN A 145 1.10 5.64 -3.56
C ASN A 145 2.41 5.30 -4.28
N ARG A 146 3.54 5.42 -3.58
CA ARG A 146 4.85 5.04 -4.13
C ARG A 146 4.96 3.55 -4.42
N LEU A 147 4.51 2.68 -3.50
CA LEU A 147 4.49 1.23 -3.73
C LEU A 147 3.52 0.85 -4.85
N MET A 148 2.35 1.48 -4.92
CA MET A 148 1.37 1.30 -5.99
C MET A 148 2.00 1.63 -7.35
N THR A 149 2.57 2.83 -7.51
CA THR A 149 3.22 3.27 -8.75
C THR A 149 4.36 2.34 -9.16
N LEU A 150 5.23 1.95 -8.21
CA LEU A 150 6.30 1.00 -8.50
C LEU A 150 5.76 -0.38 -8.91
N THR A 151 4.64 -0.82 -8.33
CA THR A 151 4.00 -2.07 -8.72
C THR A 151 3.51 -2.00 -10.17
N GLU A 152 2.89 -0.90 -10.57
CA GLU A 152 2.45 -0.66 -11.95
C GLU A 152 3.62 -0.58 -12.93
N ASP A 153 4.72 0.07 -12.55
CA ASP A 153 5.92 0.25 -13.38
C ASP A 153 6.71 -1.05 -13.59
N VAL A 154 6.76 -1.93 -12.57
CA VAL A 154 7.69 -3.06 -12.51
C VAL A 154 7.02 -4.39 -12.81
N ILE A 155 5.75 -4.54 -12.45
CA ILE A 155 5.03 -5.79 -12.67
C ILE A 155 4.28 -5.66 -14.00
N PRO A 156 4.77 -6.31 -15.09
CA PRO A 156 4.04 -6.30 -16.34
C PRO A 156 2.69 -6.97 -16.13
N GLY A 157 1.64 -6.18 -16.19
CA GLY A 157 0.28 -6.71 -16.24
C GLY A 157 0.09 -7.50 -17.51
N TRP A 158 -0.54 -8.65 -17.44
CA TRP A 158 -0.98 -9.38 -18.63
C TRP A 158 -2.24 -8.73 -19.17
N TYR A 159 -2.26 -8.48 -20.47
CA TYR A 159 -3.45 -7.99 -21.11
C TYR A 159 -4.59 -9.02 -20.95
N ALA A 160 -5.62 -8.62 -20.24
CA ALA A 160 -6.76 -9.46 -19.89
C ALA A 160 -7.94 -9.30 -20.89
N GLY A 161 -7.78 -8.42 -21.87
CA GLY A 161 -8.84 -8.10 -22.82
C GLY A 161 -9.38 -6.68 -22.66
N ALA A 162 -10.41 -6.38 -23.44
CA ALA A 162 -11.11 -5.10 -23.35
C ALA A 162 -12.18 -5.15 -22.24
N CYS A 163 -12.32 -4.06 -21.50
CA CYS A 163 -13.39 -3.91 -20.52
C CYS A 163 -14.76 -4.03 -21.20
N HIS A 164 -15.62 -4.89 -20.67
CA HIS A 164 -16.96 -5.13 -21.20
C HIS A 164 -17.89 -3.90 -21.13
N LEU A 165 -17.57 -2.90 -20.28
CA LEU A 165 -18.37 -1.68 -20.13
C LEU A 165 -17.89 -0.52 -21.00
N CYS A 166 -16.58 -0.33 -21.17
CA CYS A 166 -16.04 0.85 -21.85
C CYS A 166 -15.03 0.54 -22.96
N ASN A 167 -14.75 -0.73 -23.21
CA ASN A 167 -13.82 -1.21 -24.24
C ASN A 167 -12.36 -0.74 -24.09
N VAL A 168 -11.99 -0.20 -22.94
CA VAL A 168 -10.59 0.12 -22.61
C VAL A 168 -9.84 -1.14 -22.21
N GLY A 169 -8.59 -1.29 -22.65
CA GLY A 169 -7.75 -2.44 -22.30
C GLY A 169 -7.60 -2.58 -20.79
N THR A 170 -7.79 -3.79 -20.30
CA THR A 170 -7.58 -4.15 -18.89
C THR A 170 -6.37 -5.05 -18.76
N TYR A 171 -5.68 -4.96 -17.63
CA TYR A 171 -4.47 -5.73 -17.35
C TYR A 171 -4.61 -6.43 -16.00
N VAL A 172 -4.32 -7.73 -15.98
CA VAL A 172 -4.23 -8.52 -14.73
C VAL A 172 -2.84 -8.35 -14.17
N VAL A 173 -2.76 -7.85 -12.95
CA VAL A 173 -1.51 -7.81 -12.19
C VAL A 173 -1.37 -9.13 -11.44
N PRO A 174 -0.25 -9.89 -11.59
CA PRO A 174 -0.04 -11.14 -10.88
C PRO A 174 -0.20 -10.97 -9.38
N GLY A 175 -1.03 -11.81 -8.78
CA GLY A 175 -1.29 -11.78 -7.33
C GLY A 175 -2.50 -10.93 -6.90
N LEU A 176 -3.11 -10.15 -7.79
CA LEU A 176 -4.39 -9.53 -7.53
C LEU A 176 -5.54 -10.46 -7.97
N SER A 177 -6.55 -10.60 -7.11
CA SER A 177 -7.76 -11.35 -7.44
C SER A 177 -8.76 -10.53 -8.26
N TRP A 178 -8.52 -9.23 -8.40
CA TRP A 178 -9.41 -8.26 -9.04
C TRP A 178 -8.67 -7.46 -10.09
N VAL A 179 -9.38 -7.13 -11.16
CA VAL A 179 -8.92 -6.20 -12.21
C VAL A 179 -9.84 -5.01 -12.20
N THR A 180 -9.27 -3.82 -12.03
CA THR A 180 -10.02 -2.57 -12.12
C THR A 180 -9.73 -1.91 -13.47
N CYS A 181 -10.79 -1.60 -14.22
CA CYS A 181 -10.65 -0.91 -15.49
C CYS A 181 -10.20 0.54 -15.27
N GLY A 182 -9.07 0.93 -15.85
CA GLY A 182 -8.55 2.30 -15.80
C GLY A 182 -9.43 3.34 -16.50
N GLY A 183 -10.37 2.91 -17.38
CA GLY A 183 -11.27 3.81 -18.10
C GLY A 183 -12.57 4.14 -17.36
N CYS A 184 -13.23 3.14 -16.76
CA CYS A 184 -14.55 3.32 -16.14
C CYS A 184 -14.62 2.91 -14.67
N GLY A 185 -13.52 2.43 -14.09
CA GLY A 185 -13.49 1.97 -12.69
C GLY A 185 -14.20 0.64 -12.42
N ALA A 186 -14.73 -0.03 -13.44
CA ALA A 186 -15.36 -1.34 -13.27
C ALA A 186 -14.35 -2.36 -12.76
N THR A 187 -14.78 -3.18 -11.80
CA THR A 187 -13.95 -4.22 -11.18
C THR A 187 -14.49 -5.60 -11.55
N THR A 188 -13.61 -6.49 -12.00
CA THR A 188 -13.92 -7.88 -12.36
C THR A 188 -12.93 -8.84 -11.69
N TYR A 189 -13.28 -10.11 -11.55
CA TYR A 189 -12.32 -11.11 -11.04
C TYR A 189 -11.25 -11.40 -12.09
N ALA A 190 -9.99 -11.46 -11.66
CA ALA A 190 -8.87 -11.76 -12.53
C ALA A 190 -9.01 -13.12 -13.26
N ARG A 191 -9.62 -14.13 -12.59
CA ARG A 191 -9.87 -15.45 -13.16
C ARG A 191 -10.83 -15.45 -14.34
N ASP A 192 -11.74 -14.47 -14.43
CA ASP A 192 -12.72 -14.37 -15.50
C ASP A 192 -12.08 -13.91 -16.83
N HIS A 193 -10.78 -13.58 -16.79
CA HIS A 193 -9.97 -13.16 -17.94
C HIS A 193 -8.89 -14.20 -18.34
N LEU A 194 -8.85 -15.36 -17.67
CA LEU A 194 -7.82 -16.39 -17.89
C LEU A 194 -8.32 -17.60 -18.68
N GLU A 195 -9.56 -17.58 -19.18
CA GLU A 195 -10.10 -18.53 -20.16
C GLU A 195 -9.91 -17.98 -21.58
#